data_00f159a259d568f9c4e4b63e2a7d3f04
#
_entry.id   00f159a259d568f9c4e4b63e2a7d3f04
#
_cell.length_a   1.000
_cell.length_b   1.000
_cell.length_c   1.000
_cell.angle_alpha   90.00
_cell.angle_beta   90.00
_cell.angle_gamma   90.00
#
_symmetry.space_group_name_H-M   'P 1'
#
loop_
_entity.id
_entity.type
_entity.pdbx_description
1 polymer ?
#
loop_
_entity_poly.entity_id
_entity_poly.type
_entity_poly.pdbx_seq_one_letter_code
_entity_poly.pdbx_strand_id
1 'polypeptide(L)'
;TLVSFAVSTADSGKILSPEFKKAGNKVIYITPDYDENGLPKWDSVRSVFDRVEKIIAEGKALSVWSVGFGGIAEAVAKMSLGNRVGFKFDKKLSSDLLFYSRYGSFVIELDGDPFTPETVIGTTTDSYTIDCKDYVIDMADLQKSWEDKLEPIFPCNIKTEGKPAKIYTY
;
A
#
# COMPACT_ATOMS: atom_id res chain seq x y z
N THR A 1 17.88 -0.67 21.38
CA THR A 1 16.88 -0.14 20.43
C THR A 1 17.55 0.90 19.55
N LEU A 2 17.48 0.74 18.24
CA LEU A 2 17.94 1.73 17.27
C LEU A 2 16.73 2.53 16.80
N VAL A 3 16.82 3.87 16.90
CA VAL A 3 15.81 4.79 16.38
C VAL A 3 16.48 5.71 15.38
N SER A 4 15.93 5.81 14.17
CA SER A 4 16.42 6.69 13.12
C SER A 4 15.33 7.69 12.75
N PHE A 5 15.69 8.96 12.63
CA PHE A 5 14.82 10.04 12.18
C PHE A 5 15.37 10.61 10.89
N ALA A 6 14.51 10.71 9.88
CA ALA A 6 14.80 11.44 8.65
C ALA A 6 13.75 12.54 8.48
N VAL A 7 14.20 13.77 8.26
CA VAL A 7 13.34 14.94 8.10
C VAL A 7 13.65 15.62 6.77
N SER A 8 12.61 15.90 6.00
CA SER A 8 12.71 16.66 4.75
C SER A 8 11.50 17.58 4.62
N THR A 9 11.62 18.58 3.78
CA THR A 9 10.51 19.46 3.40
C THR A 9 9.87 18.95 2.12
N ALA A 10 8.54 19.07 2.01
CA ALA A 10 7.79 18.71 0.82
C ALA A 10 6.68 19.74 0.56
N ASP A 11 6.26 19.85 -0.70
CA ASP A 11 5.06 20.60 -1.05
C ASP A 11 3.82 19.82 -0.61
N SER A 12 3.00 20.41 0.25
CA SER A 12 1.80 19.76 0.80
C SER A 12 0.80 19.35 -0.28
N GLY A 13 0.77 20.05 -1.42
CA GLY A 13 -0.09 19.70 -2.56
C GLY A 13 0.34 18.45 -3.32
N LYS A 14 1.55 17.94 -3.05
CA LYS A 14 2.11 16.73 -3.70
C LYS A 14 2.15 15.51 -2.77
N ILE A 15 1.65 15.64 -1.55
CA ILE A 15 1.61 14.53 -0.59
C ILE A 15 0.42 13.64 -0.91
N LEU A 16 0.68 12.35 -1.07
CA LEU A 16 -0.34 11.32 -1.30
C LEU A 16 -0.52 10.47 -0.06
N SER A 17 -1.76 10.16 0.29
CA SER A 17 -2.06 9.14 1.29
C SER A 17 -2.03 7.74 0.67
N PRO A 18 -1.69 6.70 1.44
CA PRO A 18 -1.34 5.39 0.87
C PRO A 18 -2.53 4.50 0.51
N GLU A 19 -3.75 4.79 0.99
CA GLU A 19 -4.94 3.96 0.75
C GLU A 19 -5.43 4.05 -0.70
N PHE A 20 -6.01 2.96 -1.26
CA PHE A 20 -6.69 2.97 -2.54
C PHE A 20 -7.85 3.98 -2.56
N LYS A 21 -8.01 4.70 -3.67
CA LYS A 21 -8.97 5.83 -3.77
C LYS A 21 -10.33 5.40 -4.28
N LYS A 22 -10.38 4.61 -5.33
CA LYS A 22 -11.64 4.17 -5.96
C LYS A 22 -11.47 2.87 -6.73
N ALA A 23 -12.56 2.20 -7.01
CA ALA A 23 -12.58 1.03 -7.87
C ALA A 23 -12.30 1.36 -9.34
N GLY A 24 -11.77 0.39 -10.07
CA GLY A 24 -11.51 0.45 -11.51
C GLY A 24 -10.11 0.95 -11.88
N ASN A 25 -9.31 1.39 -10.93
CA ASN A 25 -7.97 1.88 -11.19
C ASN A 25 -6.96 0.75 -11.37
N LYS A 26 -6.00 0.95 -12.25
CA LYS A 26 -4.87 0.04 -12.41
C LYS A 26 -3.86 0.24 -11.30
N VAL A 27 -3.28 -0.86 -10.85
CA VAL A 27 -2.23 -0.86 -9.83
C VAL A 27 -0.98 -1.48 -10.40
N ILE A 28 0.13 -0.77 -10.28
CA ILE A 28 1.45 -1.21 -10.73
C ILE A 28 2.36 -1.55 -9.56
N TYR A 29 3.32 -2.41 -9.84
CA TYR A 29 4.40 -2.76 -8.93
C TYR A 29 5.73 -2.40 -9.58
N ILE A 30 6.54 -1.61 -8.89
CA ILE A 30 7.87 -1.20 -9.32
C ILE A 30 8.88 -1.71 -8.29
N THR A 31 9.91 -2.41 -8.76
CA THR A 31 10.89 -3.06 -7.90
C THR A 31 12.31 -2.84 -8.44
N PRO A 32 13.31 -2.64 -7.57
CA PRO A 32 14.71 -2.64 -7.98
C PRO A 32 15.21 -4.06 -8.24
N ASP A 33 16.39 -4.17 -8.85
CA ASP A 33 17.16 -5.40 -8.93
C ASP A 33 17.76 -5.71 -7.56
N TYR A 34 17.90 -7.03 -7.28
CA TYR A 34 18.55 -7.53 -6.07
C TYR A 34 19.78 -8.34 -6.41
N ASP A 35 20.72 -8.38 -5.51
CA ASP A 35 21.88 -9.26 -5.59
C ASP A 35 21.55 -10.69 -5.11
N GLU A 36 22.55 -11.57 -5.14
CA GLU A 36 22.43 -12.97 -4.70
C GLU A 36 22.10 -13.13 -3.21
N ASN A 37 22.36 -12.11 -2.39
CA ASN A 37 22.05 -12.06 -0.97
C ASN A 37 20.68 -11.44 -0.68
N GLY A 38 19.93 -11.02 -1.72
CA GLY A 38 18.64 -10.38 -1.59
C GLY A 38 18.73 -8.90 -1.20
N LEU A 39 19.89 -8.27 -1.31
CA LEU A 39 20.05 -6.84 -1.08
C LEU A 39 19.77 -6.06 -2.37
N PRO A 40 19.06 -4.95 -2.29
CA PRO A 40 18.77 -4.14 -3.47
C PRO A 40 20.01 -3.45 -4.01
N LYS A 41 20.21 -3.47 -5.33
CA LYS A 41 21.32 -2.80 -6.01
C LYS A 41 21.06 -1.28 -6.05
N TRP A 42 22.00 -0.50 -5.55
CA TRP A 42 21.83 0.95 -5.34
C TRP A 42 21.45 1.73 -6.60
N ASP A 43 22.05 1.43 -7.75
CA ASP A 43 21.71 2.14 -9.00
C ASP A 43 20.30 1.84 -9.45
N SER A 44 19.83 0.59 -9.25
CA SER A 44 18.46 0.19 -9.54
C SER A 44 17.47 0.81 -8.54
N VAL A 45 17.82 0.89 -7.25
CA VAL A 45 17.02 1.61 -6.24
C VAL A 45 16.84 3.07 -6.64
N ARG A 46 17.91 3.75 -7.00
CA ARG A 46 17.86 5.16 -7.43
C ARG A 46 16.92 5.33 -8.62
N SER A 47 17.06 4.47 -9.64
CA SER A 47 16.19 4.48 -10.81
C SER A 47 14.71 4.27 -10.47
N VAL A 48 14.40 3.36 -9.50
CA VAL A 48 13.03 3.16 -9.02
C VAL A 48 12.49 4.41 -8.35
N PHE A 49 13.26 5.04 -7.46
CA PHE A 49 12.85 6.26 -6.76
C PHE A 49 12.60 7.42 -7.73
N ASP A 50 13.51 7.65 -8.68
CA ASP A 50 13.35 8.67 -9.72
C ASP A 50 12.05 8.43 -10.54
N ARG A 51 11.76 7.17 -10.86
CA ARG A 51 10.54 6.80 -11.58
C ARG A 51 9.28 7.05 -10.75
N VAL A 52 9.27 6.68 -9.48
CA VAL A 52 8.14 6.92 -8.57
C VAL A 52 7.91 8.42 -8.38
N GLU A 53 8.97 9.19 -8.13
CA GLU A 53 8.88 10.64 -8.03
C GLU A 53 8.26 11.26 -9.29
N LYS A 54 8.71 10.83 -10.46
CA LYS A 54 8.17 11.32 -11.74
C LYS A 54 6.67 11.01 -11.87
N ILE A 55 6.22 9.81 -11.53
CA ILE A 55 4.79 9.44 -11.59
C ILE A 55 3.97 10.33 -10.65
N ILE A 56 4.48 10.62 -9.45
CA ILE A 56 3.82 11.51 -8.48
C ILE A 56 3.81 12.95 -9.00
N ALA A 57 4.94 13.45 -9.49
CA ALA A 57 5.07 14.82 -9.98
C ALA A 57 4.18 15.12 -11.20
N GLU A 58 3.94 14.11 -12.05
CA GLU A 58 3.03 14.19 -13.19
C GLU A 58 1.54 14.06 -12.80
N GLY A 59 1.23 13.89 -11.51
CA GLY A 59 -0.15 13.73 -11.02
C GLY A 59 -0.82 12.42 -11.44
N LYS A 60 -0.03 11.40 -11.81
CA LYS A 60 -0.52 10.11 -12.30
C LYS A 60 -0.66 9.04 -11.20
N ALA A 61 -0.07 9.26 -10.03
CA ALA A 61 -0.27 8.44 -8.86
C ALA A 61 -1.45 8.96 -8.04
N LEU A 62 -2.39 8.08 -7.69
CA LEU A 62 -3.47 8.36 -6.74
C LEU A 62 -3.08 7.98 -5.32
N SER A 63 -2.37 6.86 -5.17
CA SER A 63 -1.82 6.39 -3.91
C SER A 63 -0.54 5.60 -4.13
N VAL A 64 0.35 5.62 -3.14
CA VAL A 64 1.66 4.95 -3.19
C VAL A 64 1.93 4.27 -1.85
N TRP A 65 2.37 3.02 -1.90
CA TRP A 65 2.81 2.24 -0.76
C TRP A 65 4.24 1.73 -0.95
N SER A 66 5.11 1.97 0.01
CA SER A 66 6.44 1.36 0.06
C SER A 66 6.33 -0.08 0.58
N VAL A 67 6.81 -1.03 -0.19
CA VAL A 67 6.72 -2.46 0.15
C VAL A 67 7.65 -2.78 1.33
N GLY A 68 7.07 -3.36 2.38
CA GLY A 68 7.75 -3.72 3.61
C GLY A 68 7.93 -5.23 3.77
N PHE A 69 7.94 -5.65 5.03
CA PHE A 69 8.23 -7.03 5.43
C PHE A 69 7.24 -8.06 4.85
N GLY A 70 5.95 -7.72 4.77
CA GLY A 70 4.90 -8.62 4.27
C GLY A 70 4.71 -8.60 2.76
N GLY A 71 5.60 -7.95 2.00
CA GLY A 71 5.59 -7.96 0.55
C GLY A 71 4.41 -7.23 -0.09
N ILE A 72 4.09 -7.64 -1.32
CA ILE A 72 2.95 -7.10 -2.09
C ILE A 72 1.62 -7.40 -1.39
N ALA A 73 1.49 -8.56 -0.75
CA ALA A 73 0.28 -8.96 -0.06
C ALA A 73 -0.06 -7.99 1.09
N GLU A 74 0.93 -7.62 1.90
CA GLU A 74 0.77 -6.60 2.94
C GLU A 74 0.40 -5.24 2.36
N ALA A 75 1.10 -4.82 1.31
CA ALA A 75 0.85 -3.54 0.66
C ALA A 75 -0.59 -3.43 0.17
N VAL A 76 -1.06 -4.40 -0.62
CA VAL A 76 -2.42 -4.44 -1.16
C VAL A 76 -3.46 -4.48 -0.04
N ALA A 77 -3.27 -5.33 0.98
CA ALA A 77 -4.19 -5.44 2.10
C ALA A 77 -4.32 -4.11 2.85
N LYS A 78 -3.20 -3.46 3.19
CA LYS A 78 -3.20 -2.18 3.91
C LYS A 78 -3.75 -1.02 3.07
N MET A 79 -3.45 -0.98 1.78
CA MET A 79 -4.04 0.00 0.86
C MET A 79 -5.56 -0.16 0.73
N SER A 80 -6.08 -1.39 0.87
CA SER A 80 -7.51 -1.67 0.83
C SER A 80 -8.27 -1.22 2.08
N LEU A 81 -7.61 -1.16 3.26
CA LEU A 81 -8.27 -0.89 4.55
C LEU A 81 -8.90 0.52 4.62
N GLY A 82 -8.18 1.56 4.16
CA GLY A 82 -8.54 2.96 4.43
C GLY A 82 -9.91 3.36 3.88
N ASN A 83 -10.15 3.11 2.60
CA ASN A 83 -11.41 3.45 1.92
C ASN A 83 -12.28 2.23 1.63
N ARG A 84 -11.96 1.06 2.16
CA ARG A 84 -12.67 -0.21 1.94
C ARG A 84 -12.78 -0.56 0.45
N VAL A 85 -11.75 -0.26 -0.32
CA VAL A 85 -11.64 -0.57 -1.74
C VAL A 85 -10.95 -1.91 -1.89
N GLY A 86 -11.58 -2.85 -2.59
CA GLY A 86 -11.02 -4.17 -2.83
C GLY A 86 -9.99 -4.18 -3.96
N PHE A 87 -9.44 -5.36 -4.20
CA PHE A 87 -8.40 -5.54 -5.20
C PHE A 87 -8.52 -6.90 -5.90
N LYS A 88 -8.23 -6.92 -7.18
CA LYS A 88 -8.16 -8.15 -7.98
C LYS A 88 -6.82 -8.21 -8.70
N PHE A 89 -6.04 -9.26 -8.43
CA PHE A 89 -4.83 -9.53 -9.20
C PHE A 89 -5.16 -9.91 -10.63
N ASP A 90 -4.41 -9.42 -11.62
CA ASP A 90 -4.62 -9.76 -13.03
C ASP A 90 -4.19 -11.19 -13.32
N LYS A 91 -3.18 -11.70 -12.62
CA LYS A 91 -2.68 -13.07 -12.72
C LYS A 91 -2.36 -13.64 -11.34
N LYS A 92 -2.31 -14.96 -11.23
CA LYS A 92 -1.78 -15.63 -10.05
C LYS A 92 -0.32 -15.26 -9.85
N LEU A 93 0.01 -14.80 -8.67
CA LEU A 93 1.39 -14.57 -8.24
C LEU A 93 1.86 -15.73 -7.35
N SER A 94 3.14 -16.06 -7.41
CA SER A 94 3.72 -17.03 -6.50
C SER A 94 3.74 -16.51 -5.06
N SER A 95 3.71 -17.40 -4.09
CA SER A 95 3.83 -17.03 -2.67
C SER A 95 5.09 -16.22 -2.40
N ASP A 96 6.20 -16.58 -3.05
CA ASP A 96 7.47 -15.86 -2.91
C ASP A 96 7.36 -14.42 -3.40
N LEU A 97 6.63 -14.17 -4.50
CA LEU A 97 6.44 -12.81 -4.99
C LEU A 97 5.46 -12.01 -4.12
N LEU A 98 4.43 -12.68 -3.58
CA LEU A 98 3.43 -12.03 -2.73
C LEU A 98 3.97 -11.63 -1.36
N PHE A 99 4.73 -12.51 -0.70
CA PHE A 99 5.09 -12.37 0.71
C PHE A 99 6.58 -12.07 0.95
N TYR A 100 7.40 -12.05 -0.09
CA TYR A 100 8.82 -11.72 0.09
C TYR A 100 9.02 -10.23 0.34
N SER A 101 9.80 -9.91 1.37
CA SER A 101 10.15 -8.51 1.68
C SER A 101 11.03 -7.93 0.57
N ARG A 102 10.49 -6.98 -0.19
CA ARG A 102 11.17 -6.32 -1.31
C ARG A 102 11.36 -4.85 -1.02
N TYR A 103 12.24 -4.54 -0.06
CA TYR A 103 12.56 -3.16 0.30
C TYR A 103 13.07 -2.35 -0.90
N GLY A 104 12.61 -1.11 -1.01
CA GLY A 104 12.88 -0.25 -2.16
C GLY A 104 11.90 -0.42 -3.32
N SER A 105 10.90 -1.31 -3.17
CA SER A 105 9.80 -1.47 -4.12
C SER A 105 8.57 -0.66 -3.72
N PHE A 106 7.70 -0.40 -4.69
CA PHE A 106 6.46 0.36 -4.49
C PHE A 106 5.27 -0.29 -5.20
N VAL A 107 4.12 -0.21 -4.53
CA VAL A 107 2.80 -0.47 -5.12
C VAL A 107 2.12 0.87 -5.32
N ILE A 108 1.62 1.15 -6.53
CA ILE A 108 1.09 2.46 -6.93
C ILE A 108 -0.26 2.26 -7.61
N GLU A 109 -1.29 2.94 -7.11
CA GLU A 109 -2.56 3.11 -7.81
C GLU A 109 -2.45 4.26 -8.79
N LEU A 110 -2.87 4.05 -10.04
CA LEU A 110 -2.74 5.04 -11.10
C LEU A 110 -4.07 5.72 -11.44
N ASP A 111 -3.97 6.99 -11.81
CA ASP A 111 -5.04 7.70 -12.50
C ASP A 111 -4.87 7.51 -14.01
N GLY A 112 -5.67 6.61 -14.58
CA GLY A 112 -5.61 6.26 -16.00
C GLY A 112 -4.74 5.03 -16.32
N ASP A 113 -4.29 4.95 -17.59
CA ASP A 113 -3.57 3.79 -18.10
C ASP A 113 -2.12 3.73 -17.61
N PRO A 114 -1.61 2.50 -17.40
CA PRO A 114 -0.23 2.30 -16.98
C PRO A 114 0.76 2.66 -18.09
N PHE A 115 1.92 3.17 -17.70
CA PHE A 115 3.00 3.52 -18.64
C PHE A 115 3.67 2.31 -19.28
N THR A 116 3.72 1.21 -18.54
CA THR A 116 4.35 -0.04 -18.93
C THR A 116 3.45 -1.20 -18.49
N PRO A 117 2.84 -1.93 -19.42
CA PRO A 117 1.88 -3.01 -19.10
C PRO A 117 2.47 -4.11 -18.21
N GLU A 118 3.77 -4.38 -18.34
CA GLU A 118 4.47 -5.43 -17.61
C GLU A 118 4.53 -5.20 -16.09
N THR A 119 4.33 -3.97 -15.64
CA THR A 119 4.33 -3.64 -14.20
C THR A 119 2.96 -3.74 -13.54
N VAL A 120 1.89 -3.92 -14.31
CA VAL A 120 0.53 -4.04 -13.77
C VAL A 120 0.39 -5.35 -13.01
N ILE A 121 -0.07 -5.25 -11.76
CA ILE A 121 -0.34 -6.41 -10.90
C ILE A 121 -1.84 -6.67 -10.73
N GLY A 122 -2.69 -5.69 -10.98
CA GLY A 122 -4.13 -5.84 -10.84
C GLY A 122 -4.91 -4.55 -10.93
N THR A 123 -6.16 -4.64 -10.51
CA THR A 123 -7.14 -3.55 -10.57
C THR A 123 -7.92 -3.47 -9.27
N THR A 124 -8.18 -2.26 -8.79
CA THR A 124 -9.05 -2.01 -7.64
C THR A 124 -10.51 -2.34 -7.96
N THR A 125 -11.29 -2.76 -6.95
CA THR A 125 -12.68 -3.22 -7.12
C THR A 125 -13.62 -2.61 -6.08
N ASP A 126 -14.93 -2.61 -6.38
CA ASP A 126 -15.96 -2.14 -5.45
C ASP A 126 -16.23 -3.11 -4.30
N SER A 127 -15.93 -4.40 -4.51
CA SER A 127 -16.10 -5.40 -3.47
C SER A 127 -14.95 -5.34 -2.47
N TYR A 128 -15.25 -5.31 -1.17
CA TYR A 128 -14.21 -5.25 -0.13
C TYR A 128 -13.56 -6.64 0.08
N THR A 129 -12.90 -7.11 -0.99
CA THR A 129 -12.23 -8.41 -1.07
C THR A 129 -10.91 -8.29 -1.81
N ILE A 130 -9.99 -9.24 -1.61
CA ILE A 130 -8.79 -9.41 -2.45
C ILE A 130 -8.92 -10.72 -3.22
N ASP A 131 -9.07 -10.63 -4.56
CA ASP A 131 -9.12 -11.78 -5.46
C ASP A 131 -7.69 -12.15 -5.92
N CYS A 132 -7.20 -13.27 -5.39
CA CYS A 132 -5.88 -13.83 -5.73
C CYS A 132 -5.95 -14.89 -6.85
N LYS A 133 -7.05 -14.98 -7.59
CA LYS A 133 -7.36 -15.96 -8.63
C LYS A 133 -7.76 -17.34 -8.11
N ASP A 134 -6.97 -17.95 -7.23
CA ASP A 134 -7.26 -19.27 -6.68
C ASP A 134 -8.16 -19.19 -5.43
N TYR A 135 -8.12 -18.07 -4.76
CA TYR A 135 -8.89 -17.81 -3.54
C TYR A 135 -9.22 -16.32 -3.41
N VAL A 136 -10.26 -16.04 -2.66
CA VAL A 136 -10.71 -14.68 -2.36
C VAL A 136 -10.61 -14.47 -0.85
N ILE A 137 -9.99 -13.37 -0.46
CA ILE A 137 -9.89 -12.96 0.94
C ILE A 137 -10.98 -11.94 1.20
N ASP A 138 -11.83 -12.21 2.20
CA ASP A 138 -12.74 -11.20 2.75
C ASP A 138 -11.94 -10.20 3.60
N MET A 139 -11.98 -8.94 3.21
CA MET A 139 -11.22 -7.90 3.90
C MET A 139 -11.82 -7.49 5.24
N ALA A 140 -13.12 -7.71 5.45
CA ALA A 140 -13.73 -7.44 6.75
C ALA A 140 -13.25 -8.46 7.79
N ASP A 141 -13.15 -9.74 7.40
CA ASP A 141 -12.60 -10.79 8.25
C ASP A 141 -11.10 -10.58 8.52
N LEU A 142 -10.33 -10.18 7.51
CA LEU A 142 -8.91 -9.87 7.66
C LEU A 142 -8.71 -8.67 8.61
N GLN A 143 -9.45 -7.60 8.41
CA GLN A 143 -9.43 -6.41 9.27
C GLN A 143 -9.76 -6.77 10.72
N LYS A 144 -10.85 -7.51 10.92
CA LYS A 144 -11.25 -7.97 12.25
C LYS A 144 -10.17 -8.81 12.91
N SER A 145 -9.57 -9.76 12.20
CA SER A 145 -8.48 -10.59 12.71
C SER A 145 -7.25 -9.77 13.12
N TRP A 146 -6.98 -8.68 12.43
CA TRP A 146 -5.88 -7.77 12.73
C TRP A 146 -6.18 -6.88 13.95
N GLU A 147 -7.38 -6.30 14.02
CA GLU A 147 -7.83 -5.42 15.11
C GLU A 147 -7.99 -6.20 16.42
N ASP A 148 -8.64 -7.37 16.40
CA ASP A 148 -8.91 -8.20 17.57
C ASP A 148 -7.64 -8.58 18.36
N LYS A 149 -6.47 -8.55 17.72
CA LYS A 149 -5.21 -8.95 18.33
C LYS A 149 -4.80 -8.06 19.49
N LEU A 150 -5.06 -6.77 19.40
CA LEU A 150 -4.73 -5.77 20.41
C LEU A 150 -5.96 -5.20 21.11
N GLU A 151 -7.16 -5.49 20.65
CA GLU A 151 -8.43 -4.96 21.21
C GLU A 151 -8.58 -5.16 22.72
N PRO A 152 -8.15 -6.31 23.32
CA PRO A 152 -8.23 -6.47 24.79
C PRO A 152 -7.33 -5.52 25.57
N ILE A 153 -6.28 -4.97 24.96
CA ILE A 153 -5.28 -4.12 25.64
C ILE A 153 -5.41 -2.67 25.19
N PHE A 154 -5.63 -2.45 23.89
CA PHE A 154 -5.76 -1.14 23.26
C PHE A 154 -7.02 -1.15 22.37
N PRO A 155 -8.23 -0.97 22.95
CA PRO A 155 -9.46 -1.01 22.18
C PRO A 155 -9.52 0.09 21.13
N CYS A 156 -9.76 -0.30 19.87
CA CYS A 156 -9.93 0.63 18.74
C CYS A 156 -11.29 1.35 18.83
N ASN A 157 -12.29 0.68 19.39
CA ASN A 157 -13.66 1.19 19.51
C ASN A 157 -13.97 1.56 20.96
N ILE A 158 -13.40 2.67 21.43
CA ILE A 158 -13.75 3.21 22.74
C ILE A 158 -15.19 3.73 22.67
N LYS A 159 -16.10 3.09 23.41
CA LYS A 159 -17.45 3.62 23.61
C LYS A 159 -17.31 4.95 24.37
N THR A 160 -17.39 6.06 23.63
CA THR A 160 -17.50 7.38 24.25
C THR A 160 -18.87 7.46 24.93
N GLU A 161 -18.91 7.21 26.24
CA GLU A 161 -20.09 7.53 27.03
C GLU A 161 -20.28 9.05 27.00
N GLY A 162 -21.02 9.54 26.01
CA GLY A 162 -21.76 10.79 26.01
C GLY A 162 -21.04 12.11 26.36
N LYS A 163 -19.72 12.13 26.52
CA LYS A 163 -19.00 13.40 26.73
C LYS A 163 -18.45 13.91 25.40
N PRO A 164 -18.93 15.08 24.93
CA PRO A 164 -18.37 15.67 23.73
C PRO A 164 -16.86 15.92 23.91
N ALA A 165 -16.10 15.59 22.87
CA ALA A 165 -14.68 15.90 22.84
C ALA A 165 -14.47 17.41 23.08
N LYS A 166 -13.54 17.77 23.96
CA LYS A 166 -13.18 19.19 24.14
C LYS A 166 -12.54 19.68 22.85
N ILE A 167 -13.19 20.61 22.19
CA ILE A 167 -12.62 21.34 21.06
C ILE A 167 -11.68 22.39 21.63
N TYR A 168 -10.39 22.23 21.38
CA TYR A 168 -9.40 23.28 21.66
C TYR A 168 -9.30 24.16 20.40
N THR A 169 -9.74 25.41 20.50
CA THR A 169 -9.43 26.46 19.52
C THR A 169 -8.13 27.12 19.94
N TYR A 170 -7.14 27.11 19.07
CA TYR A 170 -5.89 27.86 19.23
C TYR A 170 -6.00 29.19 18.51
#